data_d219799919905e7a91e04b86fafdfd15
#
_entry.id   d219799919905e7a91e04b86fafdfd15
#
_cell.length_a   1.000
_cell.length_b   1.000
_cell.length_c   1.000
_cell.angle_alpha   90.00
_cell.angle_beta   90.00
_cell.angle_gamma   90.00
#
_symmetry.space_group_name_H-M   'P 1'
#
loop_
_entity.id
_entity.type
_entity.pdbx_description
1 polymer ?
#
loop_
_entity_poly.entity_id
_entity_poly.type
_entity_poly.pdbx_seq_one_letter_code
_entity_poly.pdbx_strand_id
1 'polypeptide(L)'
;MSLTVVFQETALRALARIRGEDKDVFARARHAIATLADQPCPDGAVAWGATGIYRLHAGEVRVLYEVDDEASTVYIINVGPI
;
A
#
# COMPACT_ATOMS: atom_id res chain seq x y z
N MET A 1 8.79 -7.29 14.56
CA MET A 1 7.41 -7.72 14.70
C MET A 1 6.61 -7.29 13.48
N SER A 2 5.80 -8.18 12.93
CA SER A 2 5.09 -7.91 11.68
C SER A 2 3.68 -7.39 11.95
N LEU A 3 3.26 -6.37 11.17
CA LEU A 3 1.91 -5.85 11.24
C LEU A 3 0.99 -6.66 10.32
N THR A 4 -0.29 -6.67 10.65
CA THR A 4 -1.30 -7.26 9.77
C THR A 4 -1.59 -6.29 8.64
N VAL A 5 -1.69 -6.80 7.40
CA VAL A 5 -2.05 -5.98 6.24
C VAL A 5 -3.50 -6.29 5.87
N VAL A 6 -4.33 -5.26 5.85
CA VAL A 6 -5.74 -5.36 5.50
C VAL A 6 -6.00 -4.50 4.27
N PHE A 7 -6.65 -5.07 3.26
CA PHE A 7 -6.99 -4.35 2.03
C PHE A 7 -8.42 -3.86 2.10
N GLN A 8 -8.61 -2.55 1.91
CA GLN A 8 -9.94 -2.01 1.72
C GLN A 8 -10.44 -2.36 0.32
N GLU A 9 -11.74 -2.33 0.14
CA GLU A 9 -12.37 -2.76 -1.11
C GLU A 9 -11.84 -1.99 -2.33
N THR A 10 -11.65 -0.68 -2.17
CA THR A 10 -11.10 0.17 -3.25
C THR A 10 -9.73 -0.31 -3.69
N ALA A 11 -8.88 -0.70 -2.74
CA ALA A 11 -7.55 -1.21 -3.04
C ALA A 11 -7.61 -2.56 -3.75
N LEU A 12 -8.51 -3.44 -3.30
CA LEU A 12 -8.69 -4.75 -3.95
C LEU A 12 -9.12 -4.61 -5.40
N ARG A 13 -10.06 -3.72 -5.67
CA ARG A 13 -10.53 -3.45 -7.04
C ARG A 13 -9.42 -2.89 -7.91
N ALA A 14 -8.66 -1.95 -7.37
CA ALA A 14 -7.54 -1.35 -8.10
C ALA A 14 -6.47 -2.38 -8.44
N LEU A 15 -6.11 -3.23 -7.49
CA LEU A 15 -5.12 -4.28 -7.70
C LEU A 15 -5.59 -5.31 -8.72
N ALA A 16 -6.86 -5.69 -8.70
CA ALA A 16 -7.42 -6.62 -9.67
C ALA A 16 -7.32 -6.05 -11.09
N ARG A 17 -7.62 -4.76 -11.24
CA ARG A 17 -7.49 -4.08 -12.54
C ARG A 17 -6.05 -4.03 -13.01
N ILE A 18 -5.12 -3.66 -12.13
CA ILE A 18 -3.70 -3.61 -12.47
C ILE A 18 -3.19 -4.98 -12.89
N ARG A 19 -3.59 -6.02 -12.17
CA ARG A 19 -3.21 -7.39 -12.50
C ARG A 19 -3.66 -7.78 -13.91
N GLY A 20 -4.85 -7.35 -14.30
CA GLY A 20 -5.39 -7.63 -15.63
C GLY A 20 -4.68 -6.86 -16.75
N GLU A 21 -4.13 -5.69 -16.43
CA GLU A 21 -3.49 -4.82 -17.41
C GLU A 21 -1.98 -5.08 -17.54
N ASP A 22 -1.29 -5.29 -16.40
CA ASP A 22 0.17 -5.45 -16.40
C ASP A 22 0.60 -6.26 -15.17
N LYS A 23 0.98 -7.50 -15.41
CA LYS A 23 1.38 -8.43 -14.35
C LYS A 23 2.66 -7.99 -13.63
N ASP A 24 3.57 -7.34 -14.34
CA ASP A 24 4.84 -6.90 -13.74
C ASP A 24 4.60 -5.72 -12.79
N VAL A 25 3.75 -4.78 -13.20
CA VAL A 25 3.35 -3.66 -12.34
C VAL A 25 2.63 -4.20 -11.10
N PHE A 26 1.73 -5.16 -11.29
CA PHE A 26 1.03 -5.79 -10.17
C PHE A 26 1.99 -6.46 -9.19
N ALA A 27 2.99 -7.19 -9.69
CA ALA A 27 3.98 -7.87 -8.85
C ALA A 27 4.79 -6.86 -8.03
N ARG A 28 5.19 -5.75 -8.63
CA ARG A 28 5.93 -4.70 -7.91
C ARG A 28 5.07 -4.04 -6.83
N ALA A 29 3.82 -3.75 -7.15
CA ALA A 29 2.89 -3.17 -6.18
C ALA A 29 2.66 -4.12 -5.01
N ARG A 30 2.43 -5.38 -5.30
CA ARG A 30 2.22 -6.40 -4.28
C ARG A 30 3.43 -6.57 -3.38
N HIS A 31 4.63 -6.56 -3.96
CA HIS A 31 5.86 -6.67 -3.19
C HIS A 31 6.03 -5.46 -2.25
N ALA A 32 5.81 -4.26 -2.76
CA ALA A 32 5.90 -3.06 -1.94
C ALA A 32 4.92 -3.08 -0.78
N ILE A 33 3.69 -3.51 -1.03
CA ILE A 33 2.66 -3.62 0.02
C ILE A 33 3.08 -4.66 1.06
N ALA A 34 3.61 -5.79 0.64
CA ALA A 34 4.06 -6.84 1.56
C ALA A 34 5.15 -6.34 2.50
N THR A 35 6.06 -5.48 2.02
CA THR A 35 7.13 -4.94 2.88
C THR A 35 6.59 -4.01 3.97
N LEU A 36 5.41 -3.43 3.79
CA LEU A 36 4.82 -2.55 4.81
C LEU A 36 4.50 -3.29 6.11
N ALA A 37 4.35 -4.60 6.06
CA ALA A 37 4.12 -5.39 7.27
C ALA A 37 5.30 -5.30 8.24
N ASP A 38 6.51 -5.21 7.73
CA ASP A 38 7.73 -5.13 8.54
C ASP A 38 8.26 -3.70 8.65
N GLN A 39 8.03 -2.89 7.63
CA GLN A 39 8.48 -1.49 7.57
C GLN A 39 7.31 -0.61 7.14
N PRO A 40 6.45 -0.19 8.07
CA PRO A 40 5.27 0.60 7.71
C PRO A 40 5.58 2.00 7.21
N CYS A 41 6.77 2.52 7.49
CA CYS A 41 7.20 3.83 6.99
C CYS A 41 8.57 3.70 6.32
N PRO A 42 8.65 3.00 5.16
CA PRO A 42 9.93 2.86 4.46
C PRO A 42 10.38 4.17 3.84
N ASP A 43 11.62 4.20 3.37
CA ASP A 43 12.12 5.34 2.61
C ASP A 43 11.21 5.56 1.40
N GLY A 44 10.86 6.80 1.16
CA GLY A 44 9.94 7.16 0.09
C GLY A 44 8.48 7.25 0.50
N ALA A 45 8.14 6.79 1.71
CA ALA A 45 6.80 7.02 2.24
C ALA A 45 6.66 8.46 2.70
N VAL A 46 5.57 9.11 2.31
CA VAL A 46 5.32 10.53 2.59
C VAL A 46 3.99 10.64 3.32
N ALA A 47 3.96 11.38 4.43
CA ALA A 47 2.72 11.67 5.15
C ALA A 47 1.73 12.34 4.19
N TRP A 48 0.47 11.91 4.22
CA TRP A 48 -0.52 12.37 3.25
C TRP A 48 -1.85 12.65 3.95
N GLY A 49 -2.13 13.93 4.18
CA GLY A 49 -3.38 14.34 4.80
C GLY A 49 -3.39 14.08 6.30
N ALA A 50 -4.30 13.23 6.78
CA ALA A 50 -4.49 12.99 8.18
C ALA A 50 -3.34 12.20 8.82
N THR A 51 -3.22 12.29 10.13
CA THR A 51 -2.22 11.56 10.90
C THR A 51 -2.34 10.05 10.66
N GLY A 52 -1.20 9.40 10.42
CA GLY A 52 -1.15 7.95 10.21
C GLY A 52 -1.39 7.52 8.78
N ILE A 53 -1.70 8.44 7.87
CA ILE A 53 -1.91 8.14 6.46
C ILE A 53 -0.66 8.52 5.67
N TYR A 54 -0.22 7.61 4.80
CA TYR A 54 0.99 7.76 4.01
C TYR A 54 0.75 7.39 2.55
N ARG A 55 1.58 7.95 1.69
CA ARG A 55 1.63 7.59 0.28
C ARG A 55 3.03 7.07 -0.05
N LEU A 56 3.08 5.92 -0.71
CA LEU A 56 4.33 5.30 -1.12
C LEU A 56 4.32 5.12 -2.64
N HIS A 57 5.40 5.54 -3.29
CA HIS A 57 5.60 5.24 -4.71
C HIS A 57 6.32 3.90 -4.85
N ALA A 58 5.77 3.02 -5.66
CA ALA A 58 6.31 1.69 -5.92
C ALA A 58 6.34 1.47 -7.43
N GLY A 59 7.46 1.88 -8.05
CA GLY A 59 7.58 1.85 -9.51
C GLY A 59 6.56 2.77 -10.16
N GLU A 60 5.65 2.21 -10.94
CA GLU A 60 4.66 2.96 -11.71
C GLU A 60 3.36 3.20 -10.95
N VAL A 61 3.28 2.75 -9.70
CA VAL A 61 2.07 2.91 -8.91
C VAL A 61 2.37 3.65 -7.62
N ARG A 62 1.32 4.21 -7.05
CA ARG A 62 1.36 4.78 -5.70
C ARG A 62 0.36 4.03 -4.84
N VAL A 63 0.75 3.83 -3.59
CA VAL A 63 -0.05 3.13 -2.59
C VAL A 63 -0.42 4.12 -1.50
N LEU A 64 -1.71 4.27 -1.25
CA LEU A 64 -2.22 5.07 -0.13
C LEU A 64 -2.59 4.11 0.98
N TYR A 65 -2.06 4.32 2.18
CA TYR A 65 -2.29 3.41 3.28
C TYR A 65 -2.31 4.13 4.61
N GLU A 66 -2.89 3.48 5.60
CA GLU A 66 -2.95 3.98 6.97
C GLU A 66 -2.26 2.99 7.91
N VAL A 67 -1.46 3.52 8.84
CA VAL A 67 -0.83 2.71 9.88
C VAL A 67 -1.58 2.93 11.19
N ASP A 68 -2.12 1.86 11.74
CA ASP A 68 -2.78 1.86 13.04
C ASP A 68 -1.92 1.08 14.02
N ASP A 69 -1.12 1.79 14.80
CA ASP A 69 -0.18 1.18 15.73
C ASP A 69 -0.89 0.43 16.85
N GLU A 70 -2.02 0.94 17.32
CA GLU A 70 -2.76 0.29 18.40
C GLU A 70 -3.31 -1.06 17.94
N ALA A 71 -3.78 -1.14 16.70
CA ALA A 71 -4.30 -2.37 16.13
C ALA A 71 -3.21 -3.24 15.51
N SER A 72 -1.96 -2.77 15.46
CA SER A 72 -0.85 -3.42 14.79
C SER A 72 -1.22 -3.80 13.35
N THR A 73 -1.84 -2.87 12.63
CA THR A 73 -2.43 -3.12 11.32
C THR A 73 -2.09 -1.99 10.34
N VAL A 74 -1.86 -2.39 9.10
CA VAL A 74 -1.73 -1.46 7.96
C VAL A 74 -2.94 -1.67 7.06
N TYR A 75 -3.70 -0.60 6.82
CA TYR A 75 -4.86 -0.63 5.92
C TYR A 75 -4.45 -0.06 4.58
N ILE A 76 -4.54 -0.87 3.53
CA ILE A 76 -4.29 -0.40 2.17
C ILE A 76 -5.58 0.22 1.66
N ILE A 77 -5.56 1.54 1.47
CA ILE A 77 -6.75 2.32 1.13
C ILE A 77 -6.98 2.32 -0.37
N ASN A 78 -5.92 2.59 -1.13
CA ASN A 78 -6.01 2.63 -2.58
C ASN A 78 -4.65 2.40 -3.24
N VAL A 79 -4.69 1.97 -4.49
CA VAL A 79 -3.51 1.79 -5.33
C VAL A 79 -3.85 2.40 -6.68
N GLY A 80 -2.99 3.23 -7.21
CA GLY A 80 -3.26 3.90 -8.48
C GLY A 80 -2.00 4.22 -9.24
N PRO A 81 -2.13 4.70 -10.49
CA PRO A 81 -0.98 5.15 -11.26
C PRO A 81 -0.40 6.44 -10.67
N ILE A 82 0.88 6.63 -10.91
CA ILE A 82 1.56 7.86 -10.50
C ILE A 82 1.12 9.04 -11.37
#